data_f7bba71c4fb0d6bc63215d1cde72a210
#
_entry.id   f7bba71c4fb0d6bc63215d1cde72a210
#
_cell.length_a   1.000
_cell.length_b   1.000
_cell.length_c   1.000
_cell.angle_alpha   90.00
_cell.angle_beta   90.00
_cell.angle_gamma   90.00
#
_symmetry.space_group_name_H-M   'P 1'
#
loop_
_entity.id
_entity.type
_entity.pdbx_description
1 polymer ?
#
loop_
_entity_poly.entity_id
_entity_poly.type
_entity_poly.pdbx_seq_one_letter_code
_entity_poly.pdbx_strand_id
1 'polypeptide(L)'
;MAAKYGAKVAIAEEYRVGGTCVIRGCVPKKLMVFASGYAELVDEAQCFGWDIKPGTFDWHAFKTRLNTELDRLEGVYRKLLANSDVDTYDQRATIKDAHTVQLAN
;
A
#
# COMPACT_ATOMS: atom_id res chain seq x y z
N MET A 1 -4.08 2.64 -18.56
CA MET A 1 -3.59 2.92 -19.94
C MET A 1 -4.60 2.46 -20.98
N ALA A 2 -4.94 1.17 -21.09
CA ALA A 2 -5.85 0.68 -22.14
C ALA A 2 -7.21 1.40 -22.17
N ALA A 3 -7.85 1.62 -21.02
CA ALA A 3 -9.12 2.36 -20.94
C ALA A 3 -9.02 3.78 -21.51
N LYS A 4 -7.87 4.44 -21.35
CA LYS A 4 -7.62 5.78 -21.91
C LYS A 4 -7.67 5.82 -23.46
N TYR A 5 -7.51 4.67 -24.09
CA TYR A 5 -7.61 4.50 -25.55
C TYR A 5 -8.92 3.86 -26.01
N GLY A 6 -9.95 3.91 -25.15
CA GLY A 6 -11.29 3.44 -25.48
C GLY A 6 -11.54 1.94 -25.26
N ALA A 7 -10.58 1.21 -24.68
CA ALA A 7 -10.80 -0.19 -24.34
C ALA A 7 -11.70 -0.32 -23.11
N LYS A 8 -12.64 -1.27 -23.14
CA LYS A 8 -13.38 -1.68 -21.94
C LYS A 8 -12.45 -2.55 -21.07
N VAL A 9 -12.16 -2.07 -19.87
CA VAL A 9 -11.14 -2.69 -18.99
C VAL A 9 -11.76 -3.04 -17.64
N ALA A 10 -11.39 -4.18 -17.12
CA ALA A 10 -11.71 -4.60 -15.76
C ALA A 10 -10.45 -5.09 -15.04
N ILE A 11 -10.43 -4.99 -13.72
CA ILE A 11 -9.40 -5.54 -12.85
C ILE A 11 -10.04 -6.38 -11.74
N ALA A 12 -9.44 -7.52 -11.45
CA ALA A 12 -9.84 -8.35 -10.32
C ALA A 12 -8.68 -8.46 -9.33
N GLU A 13 -8.96 -8.19 -8.05
CA GLU A 13 -8.00 -8.28 -6.96
C GLU A 13 -8.67 -8.93 -5.75
N GLU A 14 -8.12 -10.06 -5.27
CA GLU A 14 -8.72 -10.83 -4.18
C GLU A 14 -8.38 -10.30 -2.78
N TYR A 15 -7.33 -9.48 -2.65
CA TYR A 15 -6.88 -8.99 -1.36
C TYR A 15 -7.12 -7.48 -1.20
N ARG A 16 -6.22 -6.66 -1.73
CA ARG A 16 -6.32 -5.20 -1.65
C ARG A 16 -5.76 -4.55 -2.92
N VAL A 17 -6.44 -3.53 -3.42
CA VAL A 17 -5.98 -2.77 -4.58
C VAL A 17 -4.71 -1.99 -4.27
N GLY A 18 -3.69 -2.18 -5.09
CA GLY A 18 -2.36 -1.59 -4.91
C GLY A 18 -1.23 -2.61 -5.11
N GLY A 19 -1.57 -3.91 -5.00
CA GLY A 19 -0.64 -5.01 -5.23
C GLY A 19 0.41 -5.18 -4.14
N THR A 20 1.34 -6.08 -4.39
CA THR A 20 2.36 -6.47 -3.41
C THR A 20 3.23 -5.29 -2.97
N CYS A 21 3.70 -4.47 -3.90
CA CYS A 21 4.62 -3.36 -3.59
C CYS A 21 3.96 -2.32 -2.65
N VAL A 22 2.75 -1.90 -2.95
CA VAL A 22 2.07 -0.86 -2.16
C VAL A 22 1.58 -1.40 -0.82
N ILE A 23 0.98 -2.58 -0.81
CA ILE A 23 0.26 -3.10 0.38
C ILE A 23 1.16 -3.96 1.28
N ARG A 24 2.05 -4.78 0.73
CA ARG A 24 2.83 -5.78 1.48
C ARG A 24 4.34 -5.70 1.24
N GLY A 25 4.82 -4.75 0.47
CA GLY A 25 6.21 -4.70 0.03
C GLY A 25 6.87 -3.35 0.22
N CYS A 26 7.09 -2.64 -0.86
CA CYS A 26 7.94 -1.45 -0.92
C CYS A 26 7.50 -0.33 0.03
N VAL A 27 6.22 -0.03 0.11
CA VAL A 27 5.70 1.07 0.96
C VAL A 27 5.81 0.72 2.44
N PRO A 28 5.24 -0.38 2.94
CA PRO A 28 5.38 -0.72 4.36
C PRO A 28 6.84 -0.93 4.78
N LYS A 29 7.66 -1.56 3.94
CA LYS A 29 9.10 -1.70 4.20
C LYS A 29 9.77 -0.35 4.39
N LYS A 30 9.51 0.60 3.50
CA LYS A 30 10.16 1.93 3.58
C LYS A 30 9.76 2.68 4.83
N LEU A 31 8.50 2.61 5.23
CA LEU A 31 8.03 3.22 6.47
C LEU A 31 8.67 2.56 7.71
N MET A 32 8.88 1.24 7.70
CA MET A 32 9.61 0.53 8.76
C MET A 32 11.07 0.98 8.83
N VAL A 33 11.74 1.12 7.69
CA VAL A 33 13.13 1.62 7.62
C VAL A 33 13.23 3.04 8.17
N PHE A 34 12.32 3.92 7.82
CA PHE A 34 12.29 5.28 8.39
C PHE A 34 12.06 5.26 9.91
N ALA A 35 11.12 4.44 10.38
CA ALA A 35 10.86 4.33 11.80
C ALA A 35 12.08 3.83 12.60
N SER A 36 12.82 2.85 12.06
CA SER A 36 14.02 2.32 12.72
C SER A 36 15.16 3.33 12.82
N GLY A 37 15.29 4.24 11.85
CA GLY A 37 16.35 5.24 11.83
C GLY A 37 16.26 6.28 12.95
N TYR A 38 15.08 6.50 13.55
CA TYR A 38 14.94 7.47 14.64
C TYR A 38 15.70 7.08 15.89
N ALA A 39 15.91 5.79 16.17
CA ALA A 39 16.72 5.37 17.32
C ALA A 39 18.17 5.84 17.17
N GLU A 40 18.77 5.63 16.00
CA GLU A 40 20.13 6.09 15.69
C GLU A 40 20.24 7.62 15.70
N LEU A 41 19.24 8.32 15.15
CA LEU A 41 19.21 9.79 15.11
C LEU A 41 19.15 10.40 16.51
N VAL A 42 18.46 9.78 17.46
CA VAL A 42 18.43 10.25 18.86
C VAL A 42 19.81 10.12 19.50
N ASP A 43 20.48 8.99 19.31
CA ASP A 43 21.82 8.75 19.84
C ASP A 43 22.84 9.73 19.19
N GLU A 44 22.76 9.93 17.89
CA GLU A 44 23.62 10.84 17.16
C GLU A 44 23.38 12.29 17.58
N ALA A 45 22.15 12.71 17.78
CA ALA A 45 21.80 14.07 18.19
C ALA A 45 22.43 14.45 19.52
N GLN A 46 22.58 13.51 20.47
CA GLN A 46 23.26 13.74 21.75
C GLN A 46 24.73 14.14 21.55
N CYS A 47 25.40 13.58 20.55
CA CYS A 47 26.78 13.92 20.20
C CYS A 47 26.92 15.37 19.72
N PHE A 48 25.85 15.96 19.23
CA PHE A 48 25.81 17.37 18.78
C PHE A 48 25.19 18.32 19.80
N GLY A 49 25.06 17.90 21.05
CA GLY A 49 24.64 18.75 22.15
C GLY A 49 23.12 18.87 22.37
N TRP A 50 22.33 18.01 21.71
CA TRP A 50 20.90 17.93 21.97
C TRP A 50 20.61 17.11 23.22
N ASP A 51 19.85 17.66 24.15
CA ASP A 51 19.36 16.93 25.35
C ASP A 51 18.07 16.15 24.96
N ILE A 52 18.25 15.09 24.19
CA ILE A 52 17.19 14.18 23.79
C ILE A 52 17.41 12.84 24.47
N LYS A 53 16.39 12.35 25.17
CA LYS A 53 16.42 11.02 25.76
C LYS A 53 15.79 10.00 24.83
N PRO A 54 16.36 8.78 24.71
CA PRO A 54 15.71 7.69 24.02
C PRO A 54 14.32 7.43 24.62
N GLY A 55 13.31 7.34 23.76
CA GLY A 55 11.95 6.95 24.14
C GLY A 55 11.75 5.45 24.04
N THR A 56 10.53 5.02 24.28
CA THR A 56 10.09 3.64 24.02
C THR A 56 9.37 3.58 22.66
N PHE A 57 9.68 2.56 21.87
CA PHE A 57 8.99 2.33 20.61
C PHE A 57 7.71 1.52 20.85
N ASP A 58 6.57 2.09 20.43
CA ASP A 58 5.27 1.40 20.45
C ASP A 58 4.95 0.82 19.07
N TRP A 59 5.17 -0.49 18.93
CA TRP A 59 4.87 -1.23 17.70
C TRP A 59 3.40 -1.15 17.30
N HIS A 60 2.48 -1.18 18.26
CA HIS A 60 1.05 -1.13 17.97
C HIS A 60 0.63 0.23 17.39
N ALA A 61 1.09 1.30 18.02
CA ALA A 61 0.86 2.66 17.54
C ALA A 61 1.46 2.87 16.13
N PHE A 62 2.69 2.39 15.90
CA PHE A 62 3.32 2.45 14.58
C PHE A 62 2.52 1.67 13.54
N LYS A 63 2.13 0.42 13.84
CA LYS A 63 1.37 -0.43 12.93
C LYS A 63 0.00 0.17 12.58
N THR A 64 -0.65 0.79 13.52
CA THR A 64 -1.93 1.49 13.29
C THR A 64 -1.74 2.63 12.29
N ARG A 65 -0.71 3.45 12.44
CA ARG A 65 -0.40 4.55 11.51
C ARG A 65 0.00 4.03 10.13
N LEU A 66 0.80 2.96 10.08
CA LEU A 66 1.17 2.28 8.84
C LEU A 66 -0.09 1.82 8.08
N ASN A 67 -0.99 1.12 8.75
CA ASN A 67 -2.23 0.64 8.13
C ASN A 67 -3.10 1.78 7.62
N THR A 68 -3.23 2.86 8.39
CA THR A 68 -3.97 4.07 7.95
C THR A 68 -3.39 4.64 6.64
N GLU A 69 -2.07 4.66 6.49
CA GLU A 69 -1.44 5.11 5.26
C GLU A 69 -1.70 4.14 4.09
N LEU A 70 -1.67 2.82 4.34
CA LEU A 70 -2.01 1.83 3.33
C LEU A 70 -3.47 1.94 2.89
N ASP A 71 -4.39 2.19 3.82
CA ASP A 71 -5.82 2.42 3.52
C ASP A 71 -6.00 3.67 2.64
N ARG A 72 -5.28 4.73 2.97
CA ARG A 72 -5.28 5.96 2.16
C ARG A 72 -4.78 5.70 0.74
N LEU A 73 -3.68 4.97 0.58
CA LEU A 73 -3.10 4.64 -0.72
C LEU A 73 -4.03 3.74 -1.55
N GLU A 74 -4.63 2.73 -0.94
CA GLU A 74 -5.63 1.90 -1.62
C GLU A 74 -6.80 2.75 -2.14
N GLY A 75 -7.30 3.68 -1.32
CA GLY A 75 -8.33 4.63 -1.73
C GLY A 75 -7.93 5.48 -2.93
N VAL A 76 -6.67 5.92 -3.00
CA VAL A 76 -6.13 6.65 -4.16
C VAL A 76 -6.15 5.78 -5.42
N TYR A 77 -5.70 4.52 -5.32
CA TYR A 77 -5.69 3.60 -6.46
C TYR A 77 -7.11 3.28 -6.96
N ARG A 78 -8.04 3.02 -6.03
CA ARG A 78 -9.46 2.81 -6.39
C ARG A 78 -10.04 4.01 -7.11
N LYS A 79 -9.72 5.21 -6.65
CA LYS A 79 -10.16 6.47 -7.28
C LYS A 79 -9.57 6.65 -8.68
N LEU A 80 -8.30 6.30 -8.87
CA LEU A 80 -7.64 6.34 -10.19
C LEU A 80 -8.28 5.35 -11.17
N LEU A 81 -8.62 4.15 -10.71
CA LEU A 81 -9.31 3.15 -11.53
C LEU A 81 -10.71 3.63 -11.93
N ALA A 82 -11.50 4.13 -10.97
CA ALA A 82 -12.83 4.67 -11.23
C ALA A 82 -12.79 5.86 -12.20
N ASN A 83 -11.85 6.79 -12.03
CA ASN A 83 -11.67 7.94 -12.92
C ASN A 83 -11.21 7.56 -14.34
N SER A 84 -10.74 6.32 -14.51
CA SER A 84 -10.32 5.77 -15.80
C SER A 84 -11.35 4.81 -16.39
N ASP A 85 -12.56 4.78 -15.86
CA ASP A 85 -13.66 3.87 -16.28
C ASP A 85 -13.22 2.39 -16.29
N VAL A 86 -12.49 1.97 -15.24
CA VAL A 86 -12.07 0.59 -15.03
C VAL A 86 -12.98 -0.08 -14.01
N ASP A 87 -13.66 -1.13 -14.42
CA ASP A 87 -14.45 -1.96 -13.51
C ASP A 87 -13.54 -2.70 -12.51
N THR A 88 -13.86 -2.67 -11.23
CA THR A 88 -13.07 -3.33 -10.17
C THR A 88 -13.87 -4.43 -9.50
N TYR A 89 -13.32 -5.63 -9.44
CA TYR A 89 -13.90 -6.79 -8.79
C TYR A 89 -13.00 -7.24 -7.63
N ASP A 90 -13.50 -7.16 -6.39
CA ASP A 90 -12.78 -7.60 -5.19
C ASP A 90 -12.89 -9.12 -5.02
N GLN A 91 -12.35 -9.86 -5.99
CA GLN A 91 -12.43 -11.32 -6.07
C GLN A 91 -11.23 -11.87 -6.82
N ARG A 92 -10.91 -13.14 -6.55
CA ARG A 92 -9.96 -13.87 -7.38
C ARG A 92 -10.55 -14.15 -8.76
N ALA A 93 -9.74 -13.97 -9.78
CA ALA A 93 -10.09 -14.31 -11.16
C ALA A 93 -9.22 -15.43 -11.70
N THR A 94 -9.82 -16.31 -12.51
CA THR A 94 -9.12 -17.39 -13.23
C THR A 94 -9.52 -17.37 -14.70
N ILE A 95 -8.58 -17.67 -15.58
CA ILE A 95 -8.86 -17.80 -17.01
C ILE A 95 -9.51 -19.16 -17.23
N LYS A 96 -10.75 -19.17 -17.71
CA LYS A 96 -11.50 -20.37 -18.02
C LYS A 96 -11.25 -20.86 -19.43
N ASP A 97 -11.23 -19.96 -20.39
CA ASP A 97 -10.97 -20.21 -21.80
C ASP A 97 -10.44 -18.93 -22.48
N ALA A 98 -10.26 -18.97 -23.81
CA ALA A 98 -9.71 -17.86 -24.59
C ALA A 98 -10.54 -16.56 -24.52
N HIS A 99 -11.79 -16.62 -24.10
CA HIS A 99 -12.74 -15.49 -24.10
C HIS A 99 -13.44 -15.28 -22.76
N THR A 100 -13.13 -16.11 -21.75
CA THR A 100 -13.84 -16.11 -20.47
C THR A 100 -12.89 -16.05 -19.30
N VAL A 101 -13.14 -15.08 -18.42
CA VAL A 101 -12.54 -14.97 -17.08
C VAL A 101 -13.62 -15.27 -16.05
N GLN A 102 -13.36 -16.19 -15.17
CA GLN A 102 -14.26 -16.57 -14.09
C GLN A 102 -13.83 -15.91 -12.79
N LEU A 103 -14.76 -15.23 -12.13
CA LEU A 103 -14.58 -14.71 -10.79
C LEU A 103 -14.94 -15.77 -9.76
N ALA A 104 -14.21 -15.79 -8.65
CA ALA A 104 -14.58 -16.59 -7.48
C ALA A 104 -15.80 -15.94 -6.80
N ASN A 105 -16.76 -16.74 -6.45
CA ASN A 105 -17.92 -16.27 -5.67
C ASN A 105 -17.58 -16.16 -4.20
#